data_65ab8cc9f9eb171e1c5868dbc94aed1d
#
_entry.id   65ab8cc9f9eb171e1c5868dbc94aed1d
#
_cell.length_a   1.000
_cell.length_b   1.000
_cell.length_c   1.000
_cell.angle_alpha   90.00
_cell.angle_beta   90.00
_cell.angle_gamma   90.00
#
_symmetry.space_group_name_H-M   'P 1'
#
loop_
_entity.id
_entity.type
_entity.pdbx_description
1 polymer ?
#
loop_
_entity_poly.entity_id
_entity_poly.type
_entity_poly.pdbx_seq_one_letter_code
_entity_poly.pdbx_strand_id
1 'polypeptide(L)'
;MSSIFKNYKLIFYSILILILLLLPILFSSSFVLTLFCKMGVLIIFSVAYNMLLGQTGLLSFGHAIYFGLAGYASIHFLSGVNNNYLPSLPLPFLPFIGAFIGLILGISIGYLSTKRVGTAFAMISLGFCELITALTLIFVVFFNGEDGIQADRVFGNDFLGLTY
;
A
#
# COMPACT_ATOMS: atom_id res chain seq x y z
N MET A 1 24.30 -29.90 -11.59
CA MET A 1 24.23 -28.57 -12.23
C MET A 1 23.17 -27.64 -11.60
N SER A 2 22.02 -28.14 -11.16
CA SER A 2 20.94 -27.37 -10.53
C SER A 2 21.29 -26.75 -9.16
N SER A 3 22.08 -27.39 -8.33
CA SER A 3 22.49 -26.92 -7.01
C SER A 3 23.43 -25.69 -7.06
N ILE A 4 24.28 -25.62 -8.04
CA ILE A 4 25.23 -24.50 -8.22
C ILE A 4 24.45 -23.23 -8.61
N PHE A 5 23.49 -23.31 -9.55
CA PHE A 5 22.63 -22.18 -9.94
C PHE A 5 21.75 -21.69 -8.81
N LYS A 6 21.28 -22.59 -7.92
CA LYS A 6 20.48 -22.23 -6.74
C LYS A 6 21.32 -21.41 -5.75
N ASN A 7 22.59 -21.79 -5.53
CA ASN A 7 23.50 -21.10 -4.62
C ASN A 7 23.86 -19.69 -5.12
N TYR A 8 24.12 -19.51 -6.43
CA TYR A 8 24.34 -18.16 -6.99
C TYR A 8 23.16 -17.22 -6.86
N LYS A 9 21.93 -17.73 -7.08
CA LYS A 9 20.73 -16.93 -6.86
C LYS A 9 20.58 -16.52 -5.40
N LEU A 10 20.83 -17.44 -4.48
CA LEU A 10 20.74 -17.17 -3.05
C LEU A 10 21.78 -16.13 -2.60
N ILE A 11 23.02 -16.24 -3.07
CA ILE A 11 24.09 -15.27 -2.82
C ILE A 11 23.72 -13.90 -3.41
N PHE A 12 23.21 -13.86 -4.64
CA PHE A 12 22.75 -12.60 -5.28
C PHE A 12 21.65 -11.91 -4.47
N TYR A 13 20.63 -12.65 -4.04
CA TYR A 13 19.56 -12.08 -3.21
C TYR A 13 20.05 -11.63 -1.83
N SER A 14 20.99 -12.37 -1.22
CA SER A 14 21.58 -11.96 0.07
C SER A 14 22.37 -10.66 -0.05
N ILE A 15 23.14 -10.50 -1.10
CA ILE A 15 23.91 -9.28 -1.39
C ILE A 15 22.93 -8.12 -1.66
N LEU A 16 21.88 -8.34 -2.43
CA LEU A 16 20.88 -7.34 -2.72
C LEU A 16 20.16 -6.86 -1.44
N ILE A 17 19.77 -7.79 -0.58
CA ILE A 17 19.15 -7.47 0.72
C ILE A 17 20.13 -6.69 1.60
N LEU A 18 21.40 -7.10 1.65
CA LEU A 18 22.42 -6.42 2.42
C LEU A 18 22.64 -4.98 1.94
N ILE A 19 22.70 -4.77 0.64
CA ILE A 19 22.82 -3.44 0.03
C ILE A 19 21.60 -2.58 0.40
N LEU A 20 20.38 -3.12 0.28
CA LEU A 20 19.15 -2.40 0.63
C LEU A 20 19.07 -2.02 2.11
N LEU A 21 19.62 -2.85 3.00
CA LEU A 21 19.69 -2.55 4.45
C LEU A 21 20.77 -1.51 4.79
N LEU A 22 21.87 -1.47 4.03
CA LEU A 22 22.96 -0.50 4.26
C LEU A 22 22.64 0.88 3.67
N LEU A 23 21.84 0.96 2.61
CA LEU A 23 21.48 2.22 1.95
C LEU A 23 20.91 3.29 2.89
N PRO A 24 19.93 3.00 3.79
CA PRO A 24 19.41 4.01 4.73
C PRO A 24 20.44 4.50 5.73
N ILE A 25 21.44 3.68 6.08
CA ILE A 25 22.51 4.02 7.01
C ILE A 25 23.52 4.96 6.36
N LEU A 26 23.82 4.73 5.08
CA LEU A 26 24.74 5.55 4.29
C LEU A 26 24.14 6.92 3.91
N PHE A 27 22.83 6.97 3.68
CA PHE A 27 22.12 8.18 3.28
C PHE A 27 21.07 8.55 4.32
N SER A 28 21.47 9.20 5.39
CA SER A 28 20.60 9.60 6.51
C SER A 28 19.76 10.87 6.25
N SER A 29 19.74 11.38 5.00
CA SER A 29 18.89 12.51 4.63
C SER A 29 17.40 12.11 4.64
N SER A 30 16.54 12.89 5.32
CA SER A 30 15.09 12.65 5.38
C SER A 30 14.44 12.55 4.00
N PHE A 31 14.93 13.31 3.01
CA PHE A 31 14.47 13.24 1.63
C PHE A 31 14.75 11.87 1.01
N VAL A 32 15.99 11.38 1.16
CA VAL A 32 16.41 10.10 0.58
C VAL A 32 15.66 8.94 1.24
N LEU A 33 15.47 8.97 2.56
CA LEU A 33 14.66 7.97 3.28
C LEU A 33 13.21 7.93 2.78
N THR A 34 12.59 9.09 2.60
CA THR A 34 11.23 9.19 2.04
C THR A 34 11.16 8.61 0.63
N LEU A 35 12.18 8.86 -0.19
CA LEU A 35 12.25 8.31 -1.54
C LEU A 35 12.35 6.78 -1.53
N PHE A 36 13.20 6.22 -0.67
CA PHE A 36 13.33 4.75 -0.53
C PHE A 36 12.03 4.11 -0.02
N CYS A 37 11.34 4.72 0.93
CA CYS A 37 10.03 4.25 1.37
C CYS A 37 9.02 4.24 0.23
N LYS A 38 8.95 5.31 -0.58
CA LYS A 38 8.07 5.37 -1.75
C LYS A 38 8.43 4.30 -2.78
N MET A 39 9.72 4.10 -3.06
CA MET A 39 10.18 3.03 -3.95
C MET A 39 9.77 1.64 -3.43
N GLY A 40 9.95 1.37 -2.13
CA GLY A 40 9.53 0.11 -1.52
C GLY A 40 8.05 -0.16 -1.68
N VAL A 41 7.22 0.84 -1.42
CA VAL A 41 5.76 0.76 -1.61
C VAL A 41 5.40 0.47 -3.07
N LEU A 42 6.03 1.16 -4.03
CA LEU A 42 5.80 0.94 -5.46
C LEU A 42 6.25 -0.45 -5.92
N ILE A 43 7.33 -0.99 -5.36
CA ILE A 43 7.78 -2.37 -5.64
C ILE A 43 6.73 -3.38 -5.18
N ILE A 44 6.22 -3.24 -3.95
CA ILE A 44 5.16 -4.12 -3.41
C ILE A 44 3.91 -4.04 -4.28
N PHE A 45 3.49 -2.83 -4.66
CA PHE A 45 2.36 -2.61 -5.55
C PHE A 45 2.57 -3.30 -6.91
N SER A 46 3.75 -3.14 -7.51
CA SER A 46 4.08 -3.73 -8.81
C SER A 46 4.13 -5.25 -8.76
N VAL A 47 4.66 -5.84 -7.68
CA VAL A 47 4.67 -7.30 -7.48
C VAL A 47 3.24 -7.83 -7.34
N ALA A 48 2.39 -7.18 -6.55
CA ALA A 48 0.99 -7.56 -6.39
C ALA A 48 0.23 -7.48 -7.73
N TYR A 49 0.45 -6.41 -8.50
CA TYR A 49 -0.11 -6.27 -9.84
C TYR A 49 0.37 -7.35 -10.80
N ASN A 50 1.68 -7.67 -10.78
CA ASN A 50 2.26 -8.71 -11.62
C ASN A 50 1.74 -10.11 -11.26
N MET A 51 1.42 -10.38 -10.01
CA MET A 51 0.76 -11.64 -9.64
C MET A 51 -0.60 -11.78 -10.32
N LEU A 52 -1.39 -10.71 -10.36
CA LEU A 52 -2.69 -10.72 -11.02
C LEU A 52 -2.54 -10.84 -12.55
N LEU A 53 -1.72 -9.99 -13.17
CA LEU A 53 -1.53 -9.99 -14.62
C LEU A 53 -0.76 -11.22 -15.10
N GLY A 54 0.33 -11.57 -14.42
CA GLY A 54 1.25 -12.62 -14.87
C GLY A 54 0.73 -14.04 -14.67
N GLN A 55 -0.05 -14.29 -13.62
CA GLN A 55 -0.55 -15.64 -13.32
C GLN A 55 -1.97 -15.88 -13.84
N THR A 56 -2.83 -14.86 -13.81
CA THR A 56 -4.23 -15.02 -14.23
C THR A 56 -4.52 -14.41 -15.58
N GLY A 57 -3.61 -13.61 -16.15
CA GLY A 57 -3.83 -12.89 -17.42
C GLY A 57 -4.88 -11.78 -17.32
N LEU A 58 -5.30 -11.40 -16.11
CA LEU A 58 -6.32 -10.40 -15.89
C LEU A 58 -5.69 -9.00 -15.75
N LEU A 59 -5.93 -8.14 -16.73
CA LEU A 59 -5.52 -6.75 -16.70
C LEU A 59 -6.47 -5.95 -15.79
N SER A 60 -6.01 -5.54 -14.61
CA SER A 60 -6.82 -4.78 -13.66
C SER A 60 -6.42 -3.30 -13.65
N PHE A 61 -7.31 -2.43 -14.11
CA PHE A 61 -7.14 -0.98 -13.95
C PHE A 61 -7.57 -0.50 -12.56
N GLY A 62 -8.35 -1.31 -11.84
CA GLY A 62 -8.81 -0.99 -10.49
C GLY A 62 -7.83 -1.32 -9.36
N HIS A 63 -6.62 -1.80 -9.66
CA HIS A 63 -5.67 -2.21 -8.61
C HIS A 63 -5.28 -1.04 -7.68
N ALA A 64 -5.20 0.18 -8.24
CA ALA A 64 -4.91 1.40 -7.49
C ALA A 64 -6.00 1.77 -6.48
N ILE A 65 -7.25 1.35 -6.69
CA ILE A 65 -8.38 1.63 -5.77
C ILE A 65 -8.13 1.02 -4.40
N TYR A 66 -7.73 -0.25 -4.36
CA TYR A 66 -7.47 -0.96 -3.10
C TYR A 66 -6.37 -0.29 -2.30
N PHE A 67 -5.31 0.13 -2.99
CA PHE A 67 -4.20 0.84 -2.41
C PHE A 67 -4.62 2.23 -1.89
N GLY A 68 -5.35 3.00 -2.70
CA GLY A 68 -5.83 4.34 -2.36
C GLY A 68 -6.80 4.33 -1.18
N LEU A 69 -7.84 3.49 -1.24
CA LEU A 69 -8.83 3.41 -0.16
C LEU A 69 -8.26 2.87 1.16
N ALA A 70 -7.34 1.91 1.10
CA ALA A 70 -6.62 1.44 2.29
C ALA A 70 -5.76 2.55 2.90
N GLY A 71 -5.14 3.39 2.07
CA GLY A 71 -4.41 4.57 2.50
C GLY A 71 -5.31 5.60 3.20
N TYR A 72 -6.42 5.96 2.58
CA TYR A 72 -7.41 6.86 3.18
C TYR A 72 -7.92 6.36 4.53
N ALA A 73 -8.26 5.08 4.61
CA ALA A 73 -8.72 4.47 5.85
C ALA A 73 -7.66 4.50 6.96
N SER A 74 -6.40 4.27 6.62
CA SER A 74 -5.29 4.36 7.57
C SER A 74 -5.10 5.78 8.09
N ILE A 75 -5.22 6.80 7.22
CA ILE A 75 -5.11 8.21 7.60
C ILE A 75 -6.29 8.63 8.48
N HIS A 76 -7.51 8.21 8.16
CA HIS A 76 -8.68 8.47 9.00
C HIS A 76 -8.55 7.84 10.38
N PHE A 77 -8.02 6.61 10.45
CA PHE A 77 -7.75 5.97 11.73
C PHE A 77 -6.74 6.78 12.54
N LEU A 78 -5.64 7.22 11.92
CA LEU A 78 -4.62 8.04 12.57
C LEU A 78 -5.21 9.38 13.06
N SER A 79 -6.03 10.04 12.23
CA SER A 79 -6.74 11.26 12.62
C SER A 79 -7.69 11.03 13.80
N GLY A 80 -8.37 9.88 13.84
CA GLY A 80 -9.22 9.49 14.97
C GLY A 80 -8.44 9.28 16.27
N VAL A 81 -7.22 8.74 16.18
CA VAL A 81 -6.30 8.62 17.32
C VAL A 81 -5.83 10.00 17.79
N ASN A 82 -5.45 10.88 16.85
CA ASN A 82 -5.01 12.25 17.16
C ASN A 82 -6.09 13.07 17.85
N ASN A 83 -7.34 12.86 17.51
CA ASN A 83 -8.50 13.53 18.10
C ASN A 83 -9.00 12.85 19.40
N ASN A 84 -8.30 11.86 19.93
CA ASN A 84 -8.66 11.07 21.13
C ASN A 84 -10.01 10.32 21.01
N TYR A 85 -10.51 10.07 19.80
CA TYR A 85 -11.72 9.25 19.58
C TYR A 85 -11.40 7.76 19.61
N LEU A 86 -10.15 7.37 19.31
CA LEU A 86 -9.68 5.99 19.26
C LEU A 86 -8.52 5.77 20.23
N PRO A 87 -8.36 4.54 20.77
CA PRO A 87 -7.24 4.24 21.64
C PRO A 87 -5.90 4.44 20.91
N SER A 88 -4.92 4.97 21.62
CA SER A 88 -3.56 5.18 21.12
C SER A 88 -2.91 3.83 20.77
N LEU A 89 -2.85 3.51 19.49
CA LEU A 89 -2.12 2.35 18.98
C LEU A 89 -0.71 2.81 18.55
N PRO A 90 0.32 2.00 18.81
CA PRO A 90 1.66 2.28 18.30
C PRO A 90 1.67 2.39 16.76
N LEU A 91 2.40 3.38 16.24
CA LEU A 91 2.48 3.67 14.80
C LEU A 91 2.79 2.44 13.91
N PRO A 92 3.65 1.48 14.32
CA PRO A 92 3.92 0.28 13.54
C PRO A 92 2.70 -0.62 13.26
N PHE A 93 1.59 -0.46 13.99
CA PHE A 93 0.36 -1.21 13.74
C PHE A 93 -0.53 -0.60 12.66
N LEU A 94 -0.28 0.64 12.25
CA LEU A 94 -1.06 1.33 11.21
C LEU A 94 -1.12 0.56 9.87
N PRO A 95 -0.03 -0.03 9.35
CA PRO A 95 -0.08 -0.83 8.13
C PRO A 95 -1.01 -2.05 8.21
N PHE A 96 -1.18 -2.65 9.39
CA PHE A 96 -2.10 -3.79 9.57
C PHE A 96 -3.56 -3.35 9.43
N ILE A 97 -3.90 -2.13 9.88
CA ILE A 97 -5.25 -1.57 9.71
C ILE A 97 -5.52 -1.33 8.23
N GLY A 98 -4.57 -0.72 7.51
CA GLY A 98 -4.66 -0.55 6.06
C GLY A 98 -4.79 -1.89 5.31
N ALA A 99 -4.00 -2.90 5.71
CA ALA A 99 -4.06 -4.24 5.13
C ALA A 99 -5.42 -4.91 5.37
N PHE A 100 -5.99 -4.79 6.58
CA PHE A 100 -7.29 -5.36 6.92
C PHE A 100 -8.43 -4.72 6.11
N ILE A 101 -8.42 -3.39 5.99
CA ILE A 101 -9.42 -2.67 5.19
C ILE A 101 -9.23 -2.96 3.70
N GLY A 102 -7.98 -2.98 3.21
CA GLY A 102 -7.67 -3.38 1.85
C GLY A 102 -8.13 -4.79 1.52
N LEU A 103 -8.04 -5.72 2.47
CA LEU A 103 -8.53 -7.10 2.33
C LEU A 103 -10.06 -7.14 2.20
N ILE A 104 -10.80 -6.40 3.04
CA ILE A 104 -12.26 -6.33 2.97
C ILE A 104 -12.71 -5.77 1.62
N LEU A 105 -12.10 -4.66 1.19
CA LEU A 105 -12.37 -4.04 -0.11
C LEU A 105 -11.99 -4.97 -1.27
N GLY A 106 -10.85 -5.64 -1.16
CA GLY A 106 -10.39 -6.61 -2.15
C GLY A 106 -11.34 -7.78 -2.32
N ILE A 107 -11.89 -8.32 -1.22
CA ILE A 107 -12.91 -9.38 -1.28
C ILE A 107 -14.21 -8.84 -1.91
N SER A 108 -14.67 -7.67 -1.48
CA SER A 108 -15.96 -7.12 -1.91
C SER A 108 -15.96 -6.75 -3.40
N ILE A 109 -15.04 -5.90 -3.82
CA ILE A 109 -14.93 -5.41 -5.20
C ILE A 109 -14.32 -6.50 -6.11
N GLY A 110 -13.33 -7.23 -5.60
CA GLY A 110 -12.68 -8.32 -6.32
C GLY A 110 -13.65 -9.44 -6.67
N TYR A 111 -14.46 -9.89 -5.72
CA TYR A 111 -15.49 -10.91 -5.97
C TYR A 111 -16.47 -10.48 -7.08
N LEU A 112 -16.86 -9.20 -7.09
CA LEU A 112 -17.78 -8.70 -8.10
C LEU A 112 -17.12 -8.61 -9.48
N SER A 113 -15.89 -8.14 -9.54
CA SER A 113 -15.16 -7.94 -10.82
C SER A 113 -14.66 -9.25 -11.43
N THR A 114 -14.21 -10.23 -10.62
CA THR A 114 -13.64 -11.49 -11.09
C THR A 114 -14.67 -12.49 -11.65
N LYS A 115 -15.98 -12.21 -11.51
CA LYS A 115 -17.04 -13.01 -12.17
C LYS A 115 -16.95 -12.98 -13.69
N ARG A 116 -16.23 -12.03 -14.25
CA ARG A 116 -16.00 -11.89 -15.69
C ARG A 116 -14.51 -11.97 -15.99
N VAL A 117 -14.15 -12.54 -17.12
CA VAL A 117 -12.76 -12.72 -17.54
C VAL A 117 -12.44 -11.88 -18.78
N GLY A 118 -11.16 -11.70 -19.05
CA GLY A 118 -10.68 -10.99 -20.24
C GLY A 118 -11.00 -9.49 -20.23
N THR A 119 -11.39 -8.98 -21.38
CA THR A 119 -11.66 -7.54 -21.58
C THR A 119 -12.82 -7.01 -20.73
N ALA A 120 -13.81 -7.84 -20.44
CA ALA A 120 -14.93 -7.45 -19.57
C ALA A 120 -14.45 -7.17 -18.13
N PHE A 121 -13.52 -7.95 -17.58
CA PHE A 121 -12.90 -7.69 -16.30
C PHE A 121 -12.15 -6.35 -16.30
N ALA A 122 -11.37 -6.08 -17.35
CA ALA A 122 -10.62 -4.83 -17.48
C ALA A 122 -11.54 -3.59 -17.49
N MET A 123 -12.65 -3.66 -18.24
CA MET A 123 -13.64 -2.57 -18.30
C MET A 123 -14.37 -2.37 -16.97
N ILE A 124 -14.75 -3.44 -16.28
CA ILE A 124 -15.40 -3.37 -14.97
C ILE A 124 -14.43 -2.75 -13.95
N SER A 125 -13.17 -3.17 -13.95
CA SER A 125 -12.17 -2.63 -13.03
C SER A 125 -11.87 -1.15 -13.31
N LEU A 126 -11.88 -0.73 -14.58
CA LEU A 126 -11.78 0.68 -14.96
C LEU A 126 -12.99 1.49 -14.47
N GLY A 127 -14.20 0.97 -14.69
CA GLY A 127 -15.44 1.61 -14.22
C GLY A 127 -15.46 1.81 -12.71
N PHE A 128 -14.98 0.84 -11.93
CA PHE A 128 -14.79 1.01 -10.49
C PHE A 128 -13.76 2.08 -10.16
N CYS A 129 -12.67 2.19 -10.93
CA CYS A 129 -11.66 3.22 -10.72
C CYS A 129 -12.25 4.62 -10.89
N GLU A 130 -12.96 4.84 -11.99
CA GLU A 130 -13.63 6.13 -12.26
C GLU A 130 -14.71 6.44 -11.22
N LEU A 131 -15.50 5.44 -10.81
CA LEU A 131 -16.53 5.62 -9.79
C LEU A 131 -15.92 6.04 -8.44
N ILE A 132 -14.87 5.38 -7.99
CA ILE A 132 -14.21 5.73 -6.72
C ILE A 132 -13.55 7.10 -6.83
N THR A 133 -12.91 7.43 -7.95
CA THR A 133 -12.33 8.75 -8.19
C THR A 133 -13.42 9.84 -8.14
N ALA A 134 -14.56 9.63 -8.76
CA ALA A 134 -15.68 10.55 -8.68
C ALA A 134 -16.22 10.68 -7.23
N LEU A 135 -16.31 9.57 -6.49
CA LEU A 135 -16.71 9.59 -5.08
C LEU A 135 -15.75 10.39 -4.20
N THR A 136 -14.44 10.34 -4.45
CA THR A 136 -13.47 11.14 -3.68
C THR A 136 -13.67 12.64 -3.87
N LEU A 137 -14.13 13.06 -5.05
CA LEU A 137 -14.43 14.46 -5.33
C LEU A 137 -15.79 14.91 -4.80
N ILE A 138 -16.79 14.01 -4.79
CA ILE A 138 -18.15 14.34 -4.32
C ILE A 138 -18.20 14.36 -2.78
N PHE A 139 -17.62 13.38 -2.12
CA PHE A 139 -17.60 13.29 -0.65
C PHE A 139 -16.42 14.07 -0.04
N VAL A 140 -16.37 15.38 -0.27
CA VAL A 140 -15.30 16.25 0.22
C VAL A 140 -15.10 16.15 1.74
N VAL A 141 -16.17 15.98 2.51
CA VAL A 141 -16.10 15.85 3.97
C VAL A 141 -15.29 14.63 4.42
N PHE A 142 -15.29 13.56 3.62
CA PHE A 142 -14.59 12.31 3.95
C PHE A 142 -13.21 12.21 3.27
N PHE A 143 -13.09 12.64 2.01
CA PHE A 143 -11.87 12.49 1.22
C PHE A 143 -11.06 13.78 1.07
N ASN A 144 -11.62 14.92 1.49
CA ASN A 144 -11.07 16.27 1.34
C ASN A 144 -10.84 16.70 -0.13
N GLY A 145 -11.53 16.05 -1.07
CA GLY A 145 -11.49 16.41 -2.49
C GLY A 145 -10.11 16.25 -3.11
N GLU A 146 -9.69 17.27 -3.86
CA GLU A 146 -8.40 17.29 -4.57
C GLU A 146 -7.19 17.45 -3.65
N ASP A 147 -7.36 18.10 -2.48
CA ASP A 147 -6.25 18.37 -1.55
C ASP A 147 -5.79 17.10 -0.81
N GLY A 148 -6.65 16.08 -0.75
CA GLY A 148 -6.37 14.85 -0.01
C GLY A 148 -6.33 15.06 1.50
N ILE A 149 -6.19 13.97 2.25
CA ILE A 149 -6.16 14.00 3.72
C ILE A 149 -4.71 13.92 4.20
N GLN A 150 -4.38 14.78 5.15
CA GLN A 150 -3.10 14.74 5.86
C GLN A 150 -3.35 14.47 7.34
N ALA A 151 -2.48 13.70 7.96
CA ALA A 151 -2.49 13.48 9.40
C ALA A 151 -1.06 13.55 9.93
N ASP A 152 -0.90 14.19 11.10
CA ASP A 152 0.39 14.29 11.76
C ASP A 152 0.79 12.94 12.35
N ARG A 153 2.05 12.56 12.12
CA ARG A 153 2.61 11.28 12.58
C ARG A 153 3.19 11.34 13.99
N VAL A 154 3.12 12.52 14.63
CA VAL A 154 3.84 12.82 15.88
C VAL A 154 3.13 12.27 17.11
N PHE A 155 1.94 11.69 16.96
CA PHE A 155 1.15 11.16 18.08
C PHE A 155 1.32 9.66 18.19
N GLY A 156 2.04 9.24 19.18
CA GLY A 156 2.16 7.84 19.57
C GLY A 156 3.08 7.72 20.77
N ASN A 157 2.76 6.81 21.67
CA ASN A 157 3.67 6.41 22.71
C ASN A 157 4.91 5.78 22.06
N ASP A 158 6.08 6.11 22.57
CA ASP A 158 7.34 5.49 22.18
C ASP A 158 7.20 3.98 22.20
N PHE A 159 7.31 3.34 21.05
CA PHE A 159 7.29 1.89 20.95
C PHE A 159 8.72 1.38 20.96
N LEU A 160 9.06 0.57 21.98
CA LEU A 160 10.42 0.03 22.20
C LEU A 160 11.53 1.10 22.33
N GLY A 161 11.20 2.31 22.83
CA GLY A 161 12.17 3.40 23.01
C GLY A 161 12.58 4.10 21.72
N LEU A 162 11.85 3.90 20.64
CA LEU A 162 12.01 4.64 19.39
C LEU A 162 11.02 5.81 19.40
N THR A 163 11.56 7.03 19.45
CA THR A 163 10.82 8.28 19.22
C THR A 163 10.57 8.42 17.71
N TYR A 164 9.33 8.63 17.31
CA TYR A 164 8.91 8.77 15.90
C TYR A 164 8.78 10.24 15.51
#